data_9c9bd09dde8355b91045825754f30726
#
_entry.id   9c9bd09dde8355b91045825754f30726
#
_cell.length_a   1.000
_cell.length_b   1.000
_cell.length_c   1.000
_cell.angle_alpha   90.00
_cell.angle_beta   90.00
_cell.angle_gamma   90.00
#
_symmetry.space_group_name_H-M   'P 1'
#
loop_
_entity.id
_entity.type
_entity.pdbx_description
1 polymer ?
#
loop_
_entity_poly.entity_id
_entity_poly.type
_entity_poly.pdbx_seq_one_letter_code
_entity_poly.pdbx_strand_id
1 'polypeptide(L)'
;MRLFVALAPPADVLTDVDAALGPAREVQPDLRWIPVERWHLTLAFYGEVPDESLTGVIEMVARKLSRRPLPGPVELSFSGSGQFSRRALWVGVAGDVDRLRALAKSVNTDRRPYRPHLTVARLRGGQDATRAAEVLSSYAGPVWRAREVHLVRSFLGPHPRYETVSSWPVTGPAPES
;
A
#
# COMPACT_ATOMS: atom_id res chain seq x y z
N MET A 1 19.17 3.88 -4.54
CA MET A 1 17.92 4.28 -3.85
C MET A 1 16.91 3.15 -3.81
N ARG A 2 16.02 3.10 -2.82
CA ARG A 2 14.93 2.11 -2.79
C ARG A 2 13.65 2.70 -3.36
N LEU A 3 13.04 1.99 -4.32
CA LEU A 3 11.83 2.44 -4.99
C LEU A 3 10.69 1.42 -4.85
N PHE A 4 9.48 1.93 -4.74
CA PHE A 4 8.24 1.14 -4.80
C PHE A 4 7.11 1.96 -5.43
N VAL A 5 6.11 1.28 -5.96
CA VAL A 5 4.88 1.89 -6.49
C VAL A 5 3.75 1.64 -5.53
N ALA A 6 2.96 2.66 -5.23
CA ALA A 6 1.88 2.59 -4.25
C ALA A 6 0.70 3.50 -4.57
N LEU A 7 -0.43 3.22 -3.93
CA LEU A 7 -1.54 4.16 -3.75
C LEU A 7 -1.43 4.81 -2.37
N ALA A 8 -1.74 6.10 -2.31
CA ALA A 8 -1.88 6.84 -1.05
C ALA A 8 -3.36 6.95 -0.69
N PRO A 9 -3.83 6.27 0.37
CA PRO A 9 -5.20 6.45 0.84
C PRO A 9 -5.42 7.88 1.35
N PRO A 10 -6.65 8.43 1.25
CA PRO A 10 -6.97 9.76 1.80
C PRO A 10 -6.73 9.86 3.31
N ALA A 11 -6.44 11.07 3.79
CA ALA A 11 -6.10 11.30 5.20
C ALA A 11 -7.22 10.92 6.18
N ASP A 12 -8.48 11.15 5.83
CA ASP A 12 -9.66 10.75 6.61
C ASP A 12 -9.77 9.23 6.74
N VAL A 13 -9.50 8.48 5.67
CA VAL A 13 -9.45 7.01 5.67
C VAL A 13 -8.33 6.49 6.57
N LEU A 14 -7.15 7.12 6.49
CA LEU A 14 -6.02 6.75 7.36
C LEU A 14 -6.31 7.06 8.84
N THR A 15 -7.02 8.16 9.12
CA THR A 15 -7.47 8.51 10.48
C THR A 15 -8.44 7.47 11.03
N ASP A 16 -9.36 6.97 10.20
CA ASP A 16 -10.29 5.91 10.58
C ASP A 16 -9.56 4.59 10.92
N VAL A 17 -8.61 4.17 10.08
CA VAL A 17 -7.75 3.01 10.37
C VAL A 17 -6.98 3.23 11.66
N ASP A 18 -6.40 4.41 11.87
CA ASP A 18 -5.59 4.72 13.07
C ASP A 18 -6.42 4.61 14.35
N ALA A 19 -7.64 5.11 14.33
CA ALA A 19 -8.58 4.97 15.44
C ALA A 19 -8.92 3.49 15.71
N ALA A 20 -9.16 2.70 14.66
CA ALA A 20 -9.45 1.27 14.78
C ALA A 20 -8.26 0.47 15.36
N LEU A 21 -7.04 0.94 15.18
CA LEU A 21 -5.83 0.32 15.75
C LEU A 21 -5.65 0.55 17.25
N GLY A 22 -6.37 1.49 17.86
CA GLY A 22 -6.26 1.80 19.30
C GLY A 22 -6.31 0.56 20.18
N PRO A 23 -7.41 -0.22 20.18
CA PRO A 23 -7.51 -1.44 20.99
C PRO A 23 -6.45 -2.50 20.65
N ALA A 24 -6.05 -2.61 19.40
CA ALA A 24 -5.00 -3.56 19.00
C ALA A 24 -3.62 -3.17 19.57
N ARG A 25 -3.33 -1.86 19.67
CA ARG A 25 -2.12 -1.33 20.32
C ARG A 25 -2.13 -1.57 21.83
N GLU A 26 -3.30 -1.49 22.47
CA GLU A 26 -3.44 -1.77 23.89
C GLU A 26 -3.17 -3.25 24.23
N VAL A 27 -3.64 -4.19 23.41
CA VAL A 27 -3.43 -5.62 23.65
C VAL A 27 -2.03 -6.10 23.27
N GLN A 28 -1.34 -5.42 22.36
CA GLN A 28 0.04 -5.73 21.94
C GLN A 28 0.90 -4.49 21.71
N PRO A 29 1.24 -3.74 22.78
CA PRO A 29 1.99 -2.49 22.67
C PRO A 29 3.45 -2.69 22.24
N ASP A 30 3.98 -3.89 22.37
CA ASP A 30 5.37 -4.27 22.07
C ASP A 30 5.63 -4.49 20.57
N LEU A 31 4.60 -4.51 19.74
CA LEU A 31 4.77 -4.55 18.28
C LEU A 31 5.39 -3.24 17.76
N ARG A 32 6.21 -3.34 16.73
CA ARG A 32 6.73 -2.15 16.05
C ARG A 32 5.67 -1.54 15.16
N TRP A 33 4.78 -0.76 15.75
CA TRP A 33 3.75 -0.02 15.04
C TRP A 33 4.34 0.97 14.05
N ILE A 34 3.78 1.01 12.85
CA ILE A 34 4.22 1.92 11.78
C ILE A 34 3.43 3.23 11.92
N PRO A 35 4.10 4.40 11.95
CA PRO A 35 3.42 5.68 11.98
C PRO A 35 2.52 5.88 10.74
N VAL A 36 1.39 6.57 10.91
CA VAL A 36 0.37 6.78 9.88
C VAL A 36 0.93 7.45 8.61
N GLU A 37 1.90 8.34 8.75
CA GLU A 37 2.56 9.07 7.66
C GLU A 37 3.34 8.12 6.72
N ARG A 38 3.54 6.88 7.13
CA ARG A 38 4.24 5.86 6.36
C ARG A 38 3.31 4.78 5.82
N TRP A 39 2.02 4.95 6.01
CA TRP A 39 1.04 4.00 5.49
C TRP A 39 0.77 4.25 4.01
N HIS A 40 0.79 3.17 3.25
CA HIS A 40 0.52 3.17 1.82
C HIS A 40 0.10 1.78 1.37
N LEU A 41 -0.64 1.71 0.29
CA LEU A 41 -1.02 0.45 -0.34
C LEU A 41 -0.02 0.13 -1.46
N THR A 42 0.98 -0.70 -1.15
CA THR A 42 2.03 -1.06 -2.11
C THR A 42 1.45 -1.86 -3.28
N LEU A 43 1.77 -1.47 -4.51
CA LEU A 43 1.44 -2.19 -5.74
C LEU A 43 2.62 -3.02 -6.24
N ALA A 44 3.82 -2.45 -6.22
CA ALA A 44 5.04 -3.10 -6.68
C ALA A 44 6.26 -2.60 -5.89
N PHE A 45 7.20 -3.48 -5.63
CA PHE A 45 8.45 -3.16 -4.96
C PHE A 45 9.63 -3.43 -5.90
N TYR A 46 10.40 -2.39 -6.21
CA TYR A 46 11.55 -2.50 -7.12
C TYR A 46 12.88 -2.70 -6.39
N GLY A 47 12.90 -2.53 -5.07
CA GLY A 47 14.11 -2.71 -4.26
C GLY A 47 15.13 -1.60 -4.49
N GLU A 48 16.42 -1.96 -4.38
CA GLU A 48 17.52 -1.04 -4.63
C GLU A 48 17.70 -0.83 -6.14
N VAL A 49 17.68 0.44 -6.53
CA VAL A 49 17.82 0.89 -7.92
C VAL A 49 18.96 1.91 -7.95
N PRO A 50 19.92 1.83 -8.91
CA PRO A 50 20.92 2.87 -9.11
C PRO A 50 20.28 4.23 -9.35
N ASP A 51 20.91 5.29 -8.83
CA ASP A 51 20.33 6.65 -8.90
C ASP A 51 20.19 7.14 -10.35
N GLU A 52 21.14 6.77 -11.20
CA GLU A 52 21.13 7.05 -12.65
C GLU A 52 20.00 6.35 -13.42
N SER A 53 19.41 5.30 -12.84
CA SER A 53 18.32 4.55 -13.47
C SER A 53 16.92 5.16 -13.18
N LEU A 54 16.82 6.20 -12.37
CA LEU A 54 15.54 6.76 -11.93
C LEU A 54 14.64 7.17 -13.11
N THR A 55 15.19 7.91 -14.07
CA THR A 55 14.44 8.34 -15.26
C THR A 55 13.86 7.15 -16.03
N GLY A 56 14.67 6.11 -16.23
CA GLY A 56 14.21 4.89 -16.91
C GLY A 56 13.10 4.16 -16.15
N VAL A 57 13.14 4.17 -14.81
CA VAL A 57 12.06 3.59 -13.99
C VAL A 57 10.77 4.41 -14.11
N ILE A 58 10.85 5.75 -14.09
CA ILE A 58 9.69 6.64 -14.28
C ILE A 58 9.03 6.36 -15.64
N GLU A 59 9.81 6.34 -16.71
CA GLU A 59 9.32 6.05 -18.08
C GLU A 59 8.71 4.65 -18.19
N MET A 60 9.33 3.67 -17.57
CA MET A 60 8.82 2.29 -17.53
C MET A 60 7.46 2.23 -16.87
N VAL A 61 7.27 2.86 -15.69
CA VAL A 61 6.00 2.86 -14.97
C VAL A 61 4.94 3.59 -15.78
N ALA A 62 5.23 4.79 -16.30
CA ALA A 62 4.32 5.55 -17.15
C ALA A 62 3.83 4.72 -18.35
N ARG A 63 4.76 4.09 -19.07
CA ARG A 63 4.44 3.23 -20.21
C ARG A 63 3.60 2.01 -19.83
N LYS A 64 3.86 1.39 -18.68
CA LYS A 64 3.08 0.24 -18.20
C LYS A 64 1.65 0.63 -17.84
N LEU A 65 1.46 1.77 -17.17
CA LEU A 65 0.14 2.28 -16.81
C LEU A 65 -0.67 2.68 -18.05
N SER A 66 -0.06 3.36 -19.02
CA SER A 66 -0.73 3.80 -20.26
C SER A 66 -1.13 2.66 -21.19
N ARG A 67 -0.43 1.51 -21.15
CA ARG A 67 -0.78 0.34 -21.98
C ARG A 67 -2.06 -0.38 -21.55
N ARG A 68 -2.47 -0.24 -20.30
CA ARG A 68 -3.65 -0.89 -19.73
C ARG A 68 -4.39 0.08 -18.79
N PRO A 69 -4.95 1.17 -19.33
CA PRO A 69 -5.72 2.09 -18.52
C PRO A 69 -6.92 1.36 -17.92
N LEU A 70 -7.19 1.59 -16.64
CA LEU A 70 -8.39 1.06 -16.01
C LEU A 70 -9.59 1.90 -16.45
N PRO A 71 -10.67 1.30 -16.92
CA PRO A 71 -11.90 2.02 -17.23
C PRO A 71 -12.62 2.41 -15.92
N GLY A 72 -12.71 3.71 -15.65
CA GLY A 72 -13.43 4.25 -14.49
C GLY A 72 -12.70 4.09 -13.13
N PRO A 73 -13.31 4.59 -12.07
CA PRO A 73 -12.70 4.68 -10.74
C PRO A 73 -12.45 3.29 -10.12
N VAL A 74 -11.47 3.22 -9.23
CA VAL A 74 -11.21 2.07 -8.36
C VAL A 74 -11.63 2.44 -6.94
N GLU A 75 -12.70 1.83 -6.45
CA GLU A 75 -13.24 2.07 -5.12
C GLU A 75 -12.80 0.96 -4.17
N LEU A 76 -12.17 1.34 -3.07
CA LEU A 76 -11.56 0.46 -2.10
C LEU A 76 -12.01 0.81 -0.68
N SER A 77 -11.92 -0.14 0.22
CA SER A 77 -12.00 0.10 1.67
C SER A 77 -10.98 -0.79 2.37
N PHE A 78 -10.59 -0.42 3.60
CA PHE A 78 -9.82 -1.31 4.44
C PHE A 78 -10.75 -2.18 5.28
N SER A 79 -10.47 -3.48 5.36
CA SER A 79 -11.35 -4.42 6.04
C SER A 79 -10.60 -5.66 6.51
N GLY A 80 -10.89 -6.07 7.74
CA GLY A 80 -10.27 -7.24 8.34
C GLY A 80 -8.77 -7.07 8.56
N SER A 81 -8.11 -8.15 8.95
CA SER A 81 -6.69 -8.12 9.30
C SER A 81 -6.05 -9.51 9.18
N GLY A 82 -4.76 -9.56 9.32
CA GLY A 82 -4.00 -10.79 9.39
C GLY A 82 -2.51 -10.51 9.57
N GLN A 83 -1.71 -11.60 9.50
CA GLN A 83 -0.27 -11.49 9.57
C GLN A 83 0.40 -12.31 8.48
N PHE A 84 1.55 -11.82 7.98
CA PHE A 84 2.41 -12.57 7.07
C PHE A 84 3.58 -13.20 7.81
N SER A 85 3.61 -14.54 7.87
CA SER A 85 4.77 -15.31 8.31
C SER A 85 5.49 -14.74 9.54
N ARG A 86 4.75 -14.24 10.53
CA ARG A 86 5.26 -13.58 11.74
C ARG A 86 6.25 -12.42 11.44
N ARG A 87 6.02 -11.68 10.34
CA ARG A 87 6.84 -10.53 9.94
C ARG A 87 6.10 -9.21 9.96
N ALA A 88 4.81 -9.24 9.68
CA ALA A 88 3.99 -8.03 9.58
C ALA A 88 2.54 -8.31 9.96
N LEU A 89 1.94 -7.41 10.73
CA LEU A 89 0.51 -7.25 10.91
C LEU A 89 0.01 -6.31 9.82
N TRP A 90 -1.13 -6.66 9.21
CA TRP A 90 -1.74 -5.88 8.14
C TRP A 90 -3.25 -5.77 8.30
N VAL A 91 -3.80 -4.71 7.74
CA VAL A 91 -5.24 -4.54 7.49
C VAL A 91 -5.50 -4.90 6.02
N GLY A 92 -6.58 -5.65 5.78
CA GLY A 92 -6.95 -6.12 4.45
C GLY A 92 -7.61 -5.03 3.61
N VAL A 93 -7.87 -5.35 2.36
CA VAL A 93 -8.50 -4.47 1.38
C VAL A 93 -9.72 -5.15 0.78
N ALA A 94 -10.83 -4.41 0.69
CA ALA A 94 -12.08 -4.82 0.07
C ALA A 94 -12.49 -3.83 -1.04
N GLY A 95 -13.59 -4.11 -1.74
CA GLY A 95 -14.08 -3.32 -2.86
C GLY A 95 -13.58 -3.85 -4.20
N ASP A 96 -13.12 -2.96 -5.08
CA ASP A 96 -12.66 -3.29 -6.45
C ASP A 96 -11.30 -4.02 -6.48
N VAL A 97 -11.16 -5.09 -5.66
CA VAL A 97 -9.90 -5.81 -5.45
C VAL A 97 -9.34 -6.42 -6.74
N ASP A 98 -10.19 -6.89 -7.66
CA ASP A 98 -9.72 -7.46 -8.92
C ASP A 98 -9.14 -6.38 -9.85
N ARG A 99 -9.71 -5.17 -9.84
CA ARG A 99 -9.16 -4.00 -10.54
C ARG A 99 -7.84 -3.56 -9.92
N LEU A 100 -7.77 -3.56 -8.59
CA LEU A 100 -6.52 -3.29 -7.85
C LEU A 100 -5.44 -4.32 -8.20
N ARG A 101 -5.79 -5.61 -8.29
CA ARG A 101 -4.86 -6.67 -8.72
C ARG A 101 -4.39 -6.47 -10.16
N ALA A 102 -5.28 -6.06 -11.07
CA ALA A 102 -4.93 -5.75 -12.44
C ALA A 102 -3.96 -4.57 -12.52
N LEU A 103 -4.20 -3.51 -11.73
CA LEU A 103 -3.31 -2.35 -11.61
C LEU A 103 -1.93 -2.76 -11.08
N ALA A 104 -1.88 -3.51 -9.98
CA ALA A 104 -0.63 -4.01 -9.42
C ALA A 104 0.13 -4.90 -10.43
N LYS A 105 -0.57 -5.80 -11.12
CA LYS A 105 0.03 -6.65 -12.17
C LYS A 105 0.62 -5.84 -13.31
N SER A 106 0.04 -4.70 -13.66
CA SER A 106 0.56 -3.86 -14.75
C SER A 106 1.93 -3.26 -14.42
N VAL A 107 2.19 -2.91 -13.16
CA VAL A 107 3.44 -2.27 -12.71
C VAL A 107 4.42 -3.23 -12.04
N ASN A 108 3.95 -4.37 -11.55
CA ASN A 108 4.79 -5.34 -10.83
C ASN A 108 5.78 -6.05 -11.77
N THR A 109 6.96 -6.35 -11.25
CA THR A 109 7.98 -7.19 -11.88
C THR A 109 8.09 -8.58 -11.22
N ASP A 110 7.44 -8.75 -10.07
CA ASP A 110 7.41 -10.03 -9.33
C ASP A 110 6.32 -10.95 -9.90
N ARG A 111 6.62 -12.24 -9.99
CA ARG A 111 5.67 -13.28 -10.43
C ARG A 111 4.76 -13.78 -9.32
N ARG A 112 5.03 -13.43 -8.07
CA ARG A 112 4.20 -13.84 -6.93
C ARG A 112 2.80 -13.21 -7.01
N PRO A 113 1.75 -13.93 -6.56
CA PRO A 113 0.40 -13.38 -6.48
C PRO A 113 0.37 -12.11 -5.62
N TYR A 114 -0.19 -11.05 -6.16
CA TYR A 114 -0.38 -9.81 -5.43
C TYR A 114 -1.46 -9.99 -4.35
N ARG A 115 -1.13 -9.65 -3.11
CA ARG A 115 -2.04 -9.67 -1.96
C ARG A 115 -2.20 -8.25 -1.44
N PRO A 116 -3.33 -7.56 -1.72
CA PRO A 116 -3.58 -6.20 -1.25
C PRO A 116 -3.60 -6.15 0.27
N HIS A 117 -2.81 -5.27 0.87
CA HIS A 117 -2.79 -5.08 2.32
C HIS A 117 -2.13 -3.74 2.69
N LEU A 118 -2.56 -3.19 3.83
CA LEU A 118 -1.91 -2.07 4.50
C LEU A 118 -1.10 -2.61 5.67
N THR A 119 0.22 -2.53 5.62
CA THR A 119 1.07 -2.96 6.74
C THR A 119 1.02 -1.91 7.86
N VAL A 120 0.58 -2.32 9.05
CA VAL A 120 0.39 -1.42 10.20
C VAL A 120 1.38 -1.66 11.34
N ALA A 121 1.99 -2.85 11.39
CA ALA A 121 3.08 -3.13 12.32
C ALA A 121 4.08 -4.14 11.75
N ARG A 122 5.32 -4.07 12.23
CA ARG A 122 6.39 -5.05 11.96
C ARG A 122 6.64 -5.88 13.20
N LEU A 123 6.83 -7.19 12.99
CA LEU A 123 7.14 -8.15 14.03
C LEU A 123 8.65 -8.41 14.06
N ARG A 124 9.20 -8.52 15.26
CA ARG A 124 10.57 -8.99 15.49
C ARG A 124 10.57 -10.52 15.63
N GLY A 125 11.75 -11.14 15.54
CA GLY A 125 11.87 -12.59 15.65
C GLY A 125 11.19 -13.16 16.90
N GLY A 126 10.33 -14.15 16.73
CA GLY A 126 9.57 -14.78 17.81
C GLY A 126 8.27 -14.10 18.20
N GLN A 127 8.01 -12.87 17.75
CA GLN A 127 6.71 -12.21 17.98
C GLN A 127 5.60 -12.83 17.12
N ASP A 128 4.39 -12.73 17.65
CA ASP A 128 3.14 -13.13 17.00
C ASP A 128 2.13 -11.99 17.18
N ALA A 129 1.35 -11.67 16.17
CA ALA A 129 0.37 -10.59 16.20
C ALA A 129 -1.08 -11.11 16.23
N THR A 130 -1.31 -12.36 16.62
CA THR A 130 -2.64 -12.98 16.61
C THR A 130 -3.66 -12.19 17.40
N ARG A 131 -3.34 -11.75 18.62
CA ARG A 131 -4.26 -10.96 19.46
C ARG A 131 -4.65 -9.63 18.82
N ALA A 132 -3.68 -8.90 18.27
CA ALA A 132 -3.96 -7.65 17.55
C ALA A 132 -4.76 -7.89 16.27
N ALA A 133 -4.45 -8.96 15.52
CA ALA A 133 -5.22 -9.33 14.34
C ALA A 133 -6.66 -9.73 14.68
N GLU A 134 -6.90 -10.45 15.77
CA GLU A 134 -8.24 -10.81 16.22
C GLU A 134 -9.08 -9.57 16.55
N VAL A 135 -8.52 -8.59 17.26
CA VAL A 135 -9.18 -7.31 17.57
C VAL A 135 -9.61 -6.58 16.28
N LEU A 136 -8.78 -6.63 15.24
CA LEU A 136 -9.02 -5.97 13.96
C LEU A 136 -9.83 -6.81 12.96
N SER A 137 -10.16 -8.04 13.28
CA SER A 137 -10.78 -8.99 12.33
C SER A 137 -12.14 -8.53 11.81
N SER A 138 -12.91 -7.79 12.62
CA SER A 138 -14.23 -7.24 12.27
C SER A 138 -14.18 -5.79 11.75
N TYR A 139 -12.98 -5.20 11.63
CA TYR A 139 -12.85 -3.84 11.13
C TYR A 139 -13.36 -3.73 9.69
N ALA A 140 -14.14 -2.70 9.43
CA ALA A 140 -14.66 -2.32 8.12
C ALA A 140 -14.66 -0.80 8.03
N GLY A 141 -13.73 -0.25 7.27
CA GLY A 141 -13.53 1.19 7.11
C GLY A 141 -14.35 1.79 5.95
N PRO A 142 -14.32 3.12 5.82
CA PRO A 142 -15.03 3.83 4.77
C PRO A 142 -14.50 3.48 3.38
N VAL A 143 -15.38 3.59 2.38
CA VAL A 143 -15.01 3.45 0.96
C VAL A 143 -14.28 4.72 0.52
N TRP A 144 -13.19 4.55 -0.23
CA TRP A 144 -12.43 5.62 -0.83
C TRP A 144 -12.09 5.30 -2.28
N ARG A 145 -11.83 6.33 -3.06
CA ARG A 145 -11.48 6.20 -4.48
C ARG A 145 -9.99 6.41 -4.67
N ALA A 146 -9.33 5.40 -5.24
CA ALA A 146 -7.93 5.54 -5.65
C ALA A 146 -7.85 6.49 -6.86
N ARG A 147 -7.08 7.58 -6.73
CA ARG A 147 -6.95 8.62 -7.76
C ARG A 147 -5.63 8.56 -8.49
N GLU A 148 -4.54 8.32 -7.77
CA GLU A 148 -3.19 8.40 -8.29
C GLU A 148 -2.35 7.19 -7.87
N VAL A 149 -1.49 6.77 -8.79
CA VAL A 149 -0.39 5.83 -8.54
C VAL A 149 0.86 6.67 -8.33
N HIS A 150 1.60 6.39 -7.25
CA HIS A 150 2.83 7.09 -6.92
C HIS A 150 4.04 6.19 -7.05
N LEU A 151 5.12 6.68 -7.66
CA LEU A 151 6.46 6.11 -7.50
C LEU A 151 7.09 6.79 -6.29
N VAL A 152 7.48 5.99 -5.32
CA VAL A 152 7.95 6.46 -4.02
C VAL A 152 9.38 6.02 -3.79
N ARG A 153 10.23 6.96 -3.38
CA ARG A 153 11.57 6.73 -2.87
C ARG A 153 11.53 6.54 -1.35
N SER A 154 12.14 5.46 -0.88
CA SER A 154 12.27 5.16 0.54
C SER A 154 13.68 5.49 1.02
N PHE A 155 13.77 6.33 2.05
CA PHE A 155 15.00 6.61 2.78
C PHE A 155 15.02 5.76 4.04
N LEU A 156 16.03 4.90 4.13
CA LEU A 156 16.30 4.10 5.33
C LEU A 156 17.16 4.90 6.30
N GLY A 157 17.12 4.54 7.57
CA GLY A 157 17.97 5.16 8.60
C GLY A 157 17.20 5.37 9.91
N PRO A 158 17.74 6.18 10.82
CA PRO A 158 17.11 6.47 12.11
C PRO A 158 15.75 7.15 11.96
N HIS A 159 15.59 7.97 10.93
CA HIS A 159 14.34 8.66 10.57
C HIS A 159 13.88 8.26 9.18
N PRO A 160 13.27 7.06 9.00
CA PRO A 160 12.84 6.60 7.69
C PRO A 160 11.73 7.51 7.17
N ARG A 161 11.85 7.94 5.92
CA ARG A 161 10.84 8.78 5.25
C ARG A 161 10.59 8.30 3.83
N TYR A 162 9.47 8.72 3.28
CA TYR A 162 9.07 8.48 1.90
C TYR A 162 8.97 9.81 1.15
N GLU A 163 9.32 9.77 -0.12
CA GLU A 163 9.26 10.91 -1.03
C GLU A 163 8.60 10.44 -2.33
N THR A 164 7.52 11.11 -2.74
CA THR A 164 6.92 10.85 -4.04
C THR A 164 7.79 11.44 -5.13
N VAL A 165 8.27 10.60 -6.02
CA VAL A 165 9.16 10.98 -7.13
C VAL A 165 8.36 11.32 -8.38
N SER A 166 7.26 10.60 -8.62
CA SER A 166 6.36 10.81 -9.76
C SER A 166 4.97 10.26 -9.46
N SER A 167 3.95 10.79 -10.13
CA SER A 167 2.56 10.38 -9.96
C SER A 167 1.85 10.26 -11.30
N TRP A 168 0.89 9.35 -11.38
CA TRP A 168 0.06 9.13 -12.57
C TRP A 168 -1.39 8.86 -12.15
N PRO A 169 -2.39 9.29 -12.93
CA PRO A 169 -3.78 8.96 -12.64
C PRO A 169 -4.01 7.44 -12.71
N VAL A 170 -4.86 6.92 -11.83
CA VAL A 170 -5.27 5.49 -11.84
C VAL A 170 -6.10 5.18 -13.07
N THR A 171 -6.96 6.12 -13.49
CA THR A 171 -7.78 5.99 -14.69
C THR A 171 -7.12 6.69 -15.86
N GLY A 172 -7.15 6.07 -17.03
CA GLY A 172 -6.78 6.76 -18.27
C GLY A 172 -7.65 8.01 -18.52
N PRO A 173 -7.27 8.87 -19.48
CA PRO A 173 -8.11 10.00 -19.86
C PRO A 173 -9.51 9.48 -20.21
N ALA A 174 -10.55 10.26 -19.85
CA ALA A 174 -11.91 9.95 -20.25
C ALA A 174 -11.94 9.82 -21.78
N PRO A 175 -12.70 8.86 -22.36
CA PRO A 175 -12.86 8.82 -23.80
C PRO A 175 -13.40 10.19 -24.26
N GLU A 176 -12.72 10.80 -25.21
CA GLU A 176 -13.20 12.02 -25.85
C GLU A 176 -14.56 11.70 -26.49
N SER A 177 -15.57 12.48 -26.14
CA SER A 177 -16.96 12.34 -26.60
C SER A 177 -17.10 12.75 -28.04
#